data_81ff3e77b737b3897aea1754bcc3fb7a
#
_entry.id   81ff3e77b737b3897aea1754bcc3fb7a
#
_cell.length_a   1.000
_cell.length_b   1.000
_cell.length_c   1.000
_cell.angle_alpha   90.00
_cell.angle_beta   90.00
_cell.angle_gamma   90.00
#
_symmetry.space_group_name_H-M   'P 1'
#
loop_
_entity.id
_entity.type
_entity.pdbx_description
1 polymer ?
#
loop_
_entity_poly.entity_id
_entity_poly.type
_entity_poly.pdbx_seq_one_letter_code
_entity_poly.pdbx_strand_id
1 'polypeptide(L)'
;MKKLLTLFLTTWFLLSFSQDRKEIGKTFIKTLLIDKNIEKAHSYFDPSIAGQIPVEQLKAITEQLQGQIGSLRTILEVNNEGNIYYYYSEFEKTKLDVQLTFGENNKMLGFFLVPHKTIEKPDEKTTLKIKSDAIELNGTLLVPPSNNKKKLVIFVHGSGAHDRNETIGENKPFKDIAEYLLNNGISSYRYDKRTYSYPEAFNEKSTVEEETINDAVNAAQYFKNNADYKGYEIIILGHSQGAYVMPKIAEKAQVSKYVFMAGNARPLQDLLVEQYDYLHSLDSSKVPAEAVQEIKKQVAYLNSSQFTLSSPASELPLGQSAAYWKYLKEYNQLNEVKKIKAPMFFAQGGRDYQVTEKDFNLWKEALKNDKTATFKLYPTLSHLFIAGSGKPSPKDYETKGKVDEQFLKDLTQFILK
;
A
#
# COMPACT_ATOMS: atom_id res chain seq x y z
N MET A 1 -36.43 -3.62 -38.53
CA MET A 1 -36.59 -3.13 -37.17
C MET A 1 -36.45 -4.26 -36.16
N LYS A 2 -35.24 -4.75 -35.90
CA LYS A 2 -34.93 -5.73 -34.86
C LYS A 2 -33.40 -5.77 -34.65
N LYS A 3 -32.77 -4.69 -34.19
CA LYS A 3 -31.35 -4.67 -33.73
C LYS A 3 -31.07 -3.41 -32.90
N LEU A 4 -31.88 -3.14 -31.87
CA LEU A 4 -31.60 -2.01 -30.93
C LEU A 4 -32.05 -2.32 -29.51
N LEU A 5 -31.96 -3.57 -29.05
CA LEU A 5 -32.40 -3.92 -27.69
C LEU A 5 -31.38 -4.71 -26.88
N THR A 6 -30.11 -4.79 -27.32
CA THR A 6 -29.12 -5.63 -26.62
C THR A 6 -28.00 -4.84 -25.95
N LEU A 7 -28.02 -3.50 -25.98
CA LEU A 7 -26.93 -2.68 -25.42
C LEU A 7 -27.28 -1.98 -24.08
N PHE A 8 -28.48 -2.23 -23.55
CA PHE A 8 -28.91 -1.58 -22.29
C PHE A 8 -28.89 -2.50 -21.06
N LEU A 9 -28.54 -3.78 -21.23
CA LEU A 9 -28.58 -4.77 -20.13
C LEU A 9 -27.23 -4.97 -19.43
N THR A 10 -26.11 -4.53 -19.99
CA THR A 10 -24.79 -4.77 -19.39
C THR A 10 -24.35 -3.70 -18.36
N THR A 11 -24.90 -2.48 -18.45
CA THR A 11 -24.59 -1.41 -17.50
C THR A 11 -25.41 -1.50 -16.19
N TRP A 12 -26.52 -2.19 -16.18
CA TRP A 12 -27.32 -2.41 -14.99
C TRP A 12 -26.77 -3.51 -14.08
N PHE A 13 -26.00 -4.45 -14.61
CA PHE A 13 -25.44 -5.57 -13.82
C PHE A 13 -24.31 -5.12 -12.90
N LEU A 14 -23.47 -4.16 -13.28
CA LEU A 14 -22.35 -3.69 -12.45
C LEU A 14 -22.80 -2.80 -11.28
N LEU A 15 -23.91 -2.04 -11.45
CA LEU A 15 -24.47 -1.23 -10.37
C LEU A 15 -25.24 -2.07 -9.33
N SER A 16 -25.79 -3.22 -9.73
CA SER A 16 -26.52 -4.11 -8.81
C SER A 16 -25.58 -4.87 -7.86
N PHE A 17 -24.37 -5.24 -8.25
CA PHE A 17 -23.43 -5.97 -7.39
C PHE A 17 -22.89 -5.13 -6.23
N SER A 18 -22.58 -3.85 -6.45
CA SER A 18 -22.10 -2.97 -5.37
C SER A 18 -23.21 -2.61 -4.38
N GLN A 19 -24.43 -2.42 -4.86
CA GLN A 19 -25.59 -2.17 -4.00
C GLN A 19 -25.95 -3.39 -3.16
N ASP A 20 -25.77 -4.59 -3.69
CA ASP A 20 -26.08 -5.84 -3.00
C ASP A 20 -25.18 -6.07 -1.78
N ARG A 21 -23.83 -5.92 -1.91
CA ARG A 21 -22.89 -6.09 -0.78
C ARG A 21 -23.17 -5.12 0.38
N LYS A 22 -23.52 -3.87 0.09
CA LYS A 22 -23.88 -2.89 1.10
C LYS A 22 -25.12 -3.33 1.90
N GLU A 23 -26.14 -3.83 1.22
CA GLU A 23 -27.35 -4.29 1.87
C GLU A 23 -27.18 -5.67 2.54
N ILE A 24 -26.36 -6.56 1.95
CA ILE A 24 -25.98 -7.84 2.58
C ILE A 24 -25.28 -7.57 3.92
N GLY A 25 -24.33 -6.64 3.96
CA GLY A 25 -23.62 -6.31 5.20
C GLY A 25 -24.53 -5.69 6.26
N LYS A 26 -25.43 -4.77 5.89
CA LYS A 26 -26.44 -4.24 6.84
C LYS A 26 -27.31 -5.35 7.41
N THR A 27 -27.74 -6.28 6.54
CA THR A 27 -28.58 -7.42 6.94
C THR A 27 -27.81 -8.34 7.87
N PHE A 28 -26.55 -8.64 7.58
CA PHE A 28 -25.69 -9.41 8.46
C PHE A 28 -25.54 -8.77 9.84
N ILE A 29 -25.20 -7.47 9.89
CA ILE A 29 -25.02 -6.71 11.13
C ILE A 29 -26.30 -6.73 11.96
N LYS A 30 -27.46 -6.49 11.33
CA LYS A 30 -28.75 -6.56 11.98
C LYS A 30 -29.03 -7.97 12.51
N THR A 31 -28.85 -9.00 11.70
CA THR A 31 -29.07 -10.41 12.06
C THR A 31 -28.21 -10.82 13.24
N LEU A 32 -26.92 -10.41 13.26
CA LEU A 32 -25.97 -10.76 14.30
C LEU A 32 -26.21 -9.97 15.60
N LEU A 33 -26.28 -8.64 15.51
CA LEU A 33 -26.20 -7.75 16.67
C LEU A 33 -27.55 -7.30 17.21
N ILE A 34 -28.64 -7.30 16.41
CA ILE A 34 -30.00 -6.92 16.81
C ILE A 34 -30.87 -8.14 17.01
N ASP A 35 -31.02 -8.95 15.94
CA ASP A 35 -31.90 -10.12 15.94
C ASP A 35 -31.30 -11.30 16.73
N LYS A 36 -29.98 -11.27 16.99
CA LYS A 36 -29.22 -12.32 17.71
C LYS A 36 -29.39 -13.72 17.11
N ASN A 37 -29.64 -13.78 15.81
CA ASN A 37 -29.76 -15.03 15.08
C ASN A 37 -28.36 -15.46 14.58
N ILE A 38 -27.59 -16.10 15.46
CA ILE A 38 -26.19 -16.43 15.23
C ILE A 38 -26.04 -17.43 14.08
N GLU A 39 -26.90 -18.44 13.99
CA GLU A 39 -26.86 -19.46 12.93
C GLU A 39 -27.08 -18.83 11.55
N LYS A 40 -28.08 -17.95 11.43
CA LYS A 40 -28.32 -17.22 10.19
C LYS A 40 -27.18 -16.26 9.88
N ALA A 41 -26.64 -15.53 10.86
CA ALA A 41 -25.49 -14.68 10.67
C ALA A 41 -24.27 -15.48 10.21
N HIS A 42 -24.01 -16.65 10.79
CA HIS A 42 -22.93 -17.53 10.39
C HIS A 42 -23.04 -17.97 8.92
N SER A 43 -24.25 -18.12 8.37
CA SER A 43 -24.44 -18.51 6.96
C SER A 43 -24.00 -17.46 5.92
N TYR A 44 -23.70 -16.24 6.35
CA TYR A 44 -23.14 -15.19 5.46
C TYR A 44 -21.64 -15.36 5.22
N PHE A 45 -20.92 -16.10 6.06
CA PHE A 45 -19.49 -16.33 5.85
C PHE A 45 -19.23 -17.26 4.66
N ASP A 46 -18.09 -17.05 4.02
CA ASP A 46 -17.56 -17.98 3.04
C ASP A 46 -17.23 -19.33 3.72
N PRO A 47 -17.44 -20.46 3.07
CA PRO A 47 -17.13 -21.78 3.64
C PRO A 47 -15.71 -21.91 4.20
N SER A 48 -14.72 -21.25 3.59
CA SER A 48 -13.34 -21.24 4.05
C SER A 48 -13.16 -20.57 5.43
N ILE A 49 -13.99 -19.60 5.74
CA ILE A 49 -13.99 -18.87 7.02
C ILE A 49 -14.97 -19.48 8.02
N ALA A 50 -16.14 -19.91 7.55
CA ALA A 50 -17.16 -20.52 8.40
C ALA A 50 -16.63 -21.74 9.17
N GLY A 51 -15.74 -22.53 8.56
CA GLY A 51 -15.07 -23.65 9.23
C GLY A 51 -14.07 -23.24 10.33
N GLN A 52 -13.54 -22.02 10.27
CA GLN A 52 -12.58 -21.49 11.24
C GLN A 52 -13.27 -20.78 12.42
N ILE A 53 -14.49 -20.28 12.24
CA ILE A 53 -15.29 -19.59 13.26
C ILE A 53 -16.58 -20.37 13.46
N PRO A 54 -16.63 -21.43 14.27
CA PRO A 54 -17.85 -22.16 14.58
C PRO A 54 -18.95 -21.26 15.17
N VAL A 55 -20.22 -21.64 15.00
CA VAL A 55 -21.39 -20.89 15.49
C VAL A 55 -21.27 -20.53 16.98
N GLU A 56 -20.82 -21.47 17.81
CA GLU A 56 -20.64 -21.25 19.26
C GLU A 56 -19.54 -20.18 19.53
N GLN A 57 -18.48 -20.17 18.75
CA GLN A 57 -17.44 -19.16 18.87
C GLN A 57 -17.95 -17.78 18.43
N LEU A 58 -18.70 -17.71 17.32
CA LEU A 58 -19.34 -16.45 16.87
C LEU A 58 -20.30 -15.92 17.93
N LYS A 59 -21.05 -16.80 18.59
CA LYS A 59 -21.93 -16.44 19.71
C LYS A 59 -21.14 -15.83 20.88
N ALA A 60 -20.10 -16.52 21.33
CA ALA A 60 -19.27 -16.04 22.43
C ALA A 60 -18.63 -14.67 22.13
N ILE A 61 -18.10 -14.49 20.91
CA ILE A 61 -17.56 -13.20 20.45
C ILE A 61 -18.63 -12.12 20.50
N THR A 62 -19.84 -12.40 20.00
CA THR A 62 -20.94 -11.44 19.96
C THR A 62 -21.39 -11.01 21.36
N GLU A 63 -21.51 -11.96 22.30
CA GLU A 63 -21.85 -11.70 23.70
C GLU A 63 -20.78 -10.85 24.38
N GLN A 64 -19.49 -11.19 24.19
CA GLN A 64 -18.38 -10.42 24.72
C GLN A 64 -18.39 -8.98 24.20
N LEU A 65 -18.59 -8.79 22.89
CA LEU A 65 -18.66 -7.46 22.27
C LEU A 65 -19.82 -6.64 22.87
N GLN A 66 -21.02 -7.21 22.98
CA GLN A 66 -22.15 -6.52 23.60
C GLN A 66 -21.90 -6.13 25.05
N GLY A 67 -21.20 -6.96 25.80
CA GLY A 67 -20.77 -6.63 27.18
C GLY A 67 -19.85 -5.41 27.23
N GLN A 68 -18.91 -5.31 26.28
CA GLN A 68 -17.90 -4.25 26.22
C GLN A 68 -18.46 -2.92 25.69
N ILE A 69 -19.17 -2.96 24.56
CA ILE A 69 -19.58 -1.75 23.82
C ILE A 69 -21.07 -1.46 23.87
N GLY A 70 -21.88 -2.36 24.42
CA GLY A 70 -23.33 -2.25 24.47
C GLY A 70 -24.01 -2.66 23.18
N SER A 71 -25.35 -2.48 23.13
CA SER A 71 -26.18 -2.84 21.98
C SER A 71 -25.97 -1.86 20.83
N LEU A 72 -26.10 -2.33 19.59
CA LEU A 72 -26.11 -1.50 18.38
C LEU A 72 -27.40 -0.64 18.38
N ARG A 73 -27.25 0.67 18.22
CA ARG A 73 -28.34 1.63 18.07
C ARG A 73 -28.71 1.88 16.62
N THR A 74 -27.71 2.25 15.81
CA THR A 74 -27.92 2.57 14.40
C THR A 74 -26.60 2.49 13.60
N ILE A 75 -26.72 2.31 12.28
CA ILE A 75 -25.64 2.50 11.33
C ILE A 75 -25.75 3.93 10.79
N LEU A 76 -24.75 4.74 11.07
CA LEU A 76 -24.70 6.17 10.72
C LEU A 76 -24.30 6.39 9.26
N GLU A 77 -23.31 5.64 8.79
CA GLU A 77 -22.74 5.76 7.45
C GLU A 77 -22.23 4.42 6.97
N VAL A 78 -22.21 4.22 5.64
CA VAL A 78 -21.59 3.04 5.02
C VAL A 78 -20.68 3.50 3.89
N ASN A 79 -19.41 3.20 4.03
CA ASN A 79 -18.37 3.44 3.03
C ASN A 79 -17.71 2.12 2.63
N ASN A 80 -16.98 2.12 1.51
CA ASN A 80 -16.19 0.95 1.11
C ASN A 80 -14.90 1.34 0.42
N GLU A 81 -13.91 0.46 0.52
CA GLU A 81 -12.67 0.46 -0.24
C GLU A 81 -12.53 -0.92 -0.88
N GLY A 82 -12.76 -0.97 -2.19
CA GLY A 82 -12.82 -2.25 -2.90
C GLY A 82 -13.89 -3.18 -2.32
N ASN A 83 -13.48 -4.35 -1.86
CA ASN A 83 -14.34 -5.38 -1.25
C ASN A 83 -14.46 -5.26 0.28
N ILE A 84 -13.85 -4.26 0.90
CA ILE A 84 -13.94 -3.98 2.33
C ILE A 84 -14.99 -2.89 2.55
N TYR A 85 -15.99 -3.18 3.38
CA TYR A 85 -17.08 -2.27 3.72
C TYR A 85 -16.99 -1.87 5.19
N TYR A 86 -17.13 -0.60 5.46
CA TYR A 86 -17.09 0.01 6.80
C TYR A 86 -18.49 0.56 7.12
N TYR A 87 -19.12 0.01 8.14
CA TYR A 87 -20.41 0.41 8.63
C TYR A 87 -20.20 1.22 9.90
N TYR A 88 -20.08 2.54 9.79
CA TYR A 88 -19.96 3.42 10.94
C TYR A 88 -21.20 3.31 11.80
N SER A 89 -21.05 2.74 12.97
CA SER A 89 -22.13 2.28 13.81
C SER A 89 -22.07 2.93 15.19
N GLU A 90 -23.23 3.38 15.68
CA GLU A 90 -23.41 3.87 17.03
C GLU A 90 -23.86 2.72 17.93
N PHE A 91 -23.08 2.43 18.95
CA PHE A 91 -23.38 1.52 20.03
C PHE A 91 -23.74 2.30 21.30
N GLU A 92 -24.25 1.65 22.34
CA GLU A 92 -24.62 2.33 23.58
C GLU A 92 -23.46 3.05 24.26
N LYS A 93 -22.24 2.49 24.19
CA LYS A 93 -21.07 3.02 24.90
C LYS A 93 -20.03 3.67 23.99
N THR A 94 -20.12 3.48 22.68
CA THR A 94 -19.08 3.95 21.73
C THR A 94 -19.61 4.03 20.31
N LYS A 95 -18.79 4.61 19.40
CA LYS A 95 -19.00 4.60 17.94
C LYS A 95 -17.79 3.96 17.29
N LEU A 96 -18.00 2.94 16.46
CA LEU A 96 -16.98 2.17 15.78
C LEU A 96 -17.45 1.82 14.36
N ASP A 97 -16.51 1.46 13.48
CA ASP A 97 -16.85 0.80 12.22
C ASP A 97 -16.99 -0.71 12.42
N VAL A 98 -18.09 -1.26 11.92
CA VAL A 98 -18.16 -2.69 11.63
C VAL A 98 -17.57 -2.90 10.26
N GLN A 99 -16.35 -3.44 10.20
CA GLN A 99 -15.66 -3.74 8.97
C GLN A 99 -16.01 -5.15 8.49
N LEU A 100 -16.48 -5.24 7.26
CA LEU A 100 -16.79 -6.52 6.58
C LEU A 100 -15.96 -6.62 5.31
N THR A 101 -15.32 -7.76 5.10
CA THR A 101 -14.60 -8.08 3.85
C THR A 101 -15.39 -9.10 3.07
N PHE A 102 -15.69 -8.84 1.79
CA PHE A 102 -16.44 -9.72 0.91
C PHE A 102 -15.55 -10.44 -0.10
N GLY A 103 -15.84 -11.72 -0.35
CA GLY A 103 -15.29 -12.50 -1.45
C GLY A 103 -16.05 -12.29 -2.77
N GLU A 104 -15.63 -12.97 -3.84
CA GLU A 104 -16.24 -12.84 -5.17
C GLU A 104 -17.72 -13.25 -5.22
N ASN A 105 -18.13 -14.22 -4.39
CA ASN A 105 -19.49 -14.75 -4.31
C ASN A 105 -20.40 -13.97 -3.37
N ASN A 106 -20.03 -12.74 -2.95
CA ASN A 106 -20.71 -11.92 -1.96
C ASN A 106 -20.81 -12.56 -0.55
N LYS A 107 -20.00 -13.59 -0.28
CA LYS A 107 -19.80 -14.16 1.05
C LYS A 107 -18.73 -13.39 1.81
N MET A 108 -18.83 -13.37 3.14
CA MET A 108 -17.90 -12.63 3.98
C MET A 108 -16.65 -13.45 4.28
N LEU A 109 -15.48 -12.81 4.07
CA LEU A 109 -14.15 -13.31 4.41
C LEU A 109 -13.63 -12.79 5.74
N GLY A 110 -14.32 -11.79 6.35
CA GLY A 110 -13.91 -11.21 7.61
C GLY A 110 -14.95 -10.29 8.22
N PHE A 111 -14.93 -10.22 9.55
CA PHE A 111 -15.76 -9.34 10.38
C PHE A 111 -14.91 -8.82 11.53
N PHE A 112 -14.78 -7.48 11.63
CA PHE A 112 -13.99 -6.82 12.66
C PHE A 112 -14.70 -5.57 13.17
N LEU A 113 -14.40 -5.18 14.40
CA LEU A 113 -14.72 -3.85 14.92
C LEU A 113 -13.43 -3.04 14.96
N VAL A 114 -13.45 -1.89 14.28
CA VAL A 114 -12.29 -1.03 14.14
C VAL A 114 -12.65 0.42 14.49
N PRO A 115 -11.68 1.26 14.89
CA PRO A 115 -11.93 2.69 15.02
C PRO A 115 -12.50 3.28 13.73
N HIS A 116 -13.33 4.33 13.85
CA HIS A 116 -13.98 4.93 12.68
C HIS A 116 -12.93 5.42 11.67
N LYS A 117 -13.06 4.91 10.44
CA LYS A 117 -12.22 5.28 9.31
C LYS A 117 -12.96 6.28 8.42
N THR A 118 -12.55 7.54 8.44
CA THR A 118 -13.04 8.52 7.48
C THR A 118 -12.47 8.22 6.11
N ILE A 119 -13.32 7.77 5.18
CA ILE A 119 -12.93 7.55 3.79
C ILE A 119 -13.10 8.85 3.03
N GLU A 120 -12.00 9.46 2.65
CA GLU A 120 -12.02 10.64 1.79
C GLU A 120 -12.52 10.22 0.39
N LYS A 121 -13.71 10.70 0.00
CA LYS A 121 -14.16 10.51 -1.38
C LYS A 121 -13.22 11.27 -2.32
N PRO A 122 -12.72 10.62 -3.38
CA PRO A 122 -11.91 11.30 -4.37
C PRO A 122 -12.67 12.52 -4.94
N ASP A 123 -12.01 13.67 -4.99
CA ASP A 123 -12.56 14.82 -5.70
C ASP A 123 -12.59 14.49 -7.20
N GLU A 124 -13.75 14.52 -7.81
CA GLU A 124 -13.94 14.20 -9.23
C GLU A 124 -13.08 15.08 -10.15
N LYS A 125 -12.83 16.34 -9.76
CA LYS A 125 -12.00 17.29 -10.51
C LYS A 125 -10.51 16.93 -10.54
N THR A 126 -10.05 16.15 -9.56
CA THR A 126 -8.64 15.73 -9.46
C THR A 126 -8.46 14.24 -9.76
N THR A 127 -9.54 13.52 -10.01
CA THR A 127 -9.48 12.08 -10.32
C THR A 127 -8.97 11.87 -11.73
N LEU A 128 -7.91 11.06 -11.86
CA LEU A 128 -7.37 10.60 -13.15
C LEU A 128 -7.19 9.09 -13.10
N LYS A 129 -7.79 8.41 -14.08
CA LYS A 129 -7.61 6.97 -14.29
C LYS A 129 -6.61 6.73 -15.40
N ILE A 130 -5.63 5.87 -15.14
CA ILE A 130 -4.62 5.49 -16.12
C ILE A 130 -4.70 3.98 -16.35
N LYS A 131 -4.81 3.57 -17.62
CA LYS A 131 -4.80 2.17 -17.99
C LYS A 131 -3.41 1.57 -17.71
N SER A 132 -3.39 0.46 -16.99
CA SER A 132 -2.18 -0.31 -16.70
C SER A 132 -2.47 -1.81 -16.89
N ASP A 133 -1.93 -2.38 -17.98
CA ASP A 133 -2.23 -3.74 -18.44
C ASP A 133 -3.76 -3.95 -18.60
N ALA A 134 -4.33 -4.87 -17.82
CA ALA A 134 -5.76 -5.19 -17.84
C ALA A 134 -6.61 -4.37 -16.84
N ILE A 135 -5.99 -3.50 -16.03
CA ILE A 135 -6.67 -2.72 -14.99
C ILE A 135 -6.62 -1.21 -15.26
N GLU A 136 -7.39 -0.45 -14.49
CA GLU A 136 -7.30 1.01 -14.41
C GLU A 136 -6.76 1.44 -13.04
N LEU A 137 -5.64 2.17 -13.04
CA LEU A 137 -5.12 2.81 -11.83
C LEU A 137 -6.00 4.01 -11.49
N ASN A 138 -6.74 3.93 -10.40
CA ASN A 138 -7.49 5.06 -9.88
C ASN A 138 -6.53 6.00 -9.14
N GLY A 139 -6.38 7.22 -9.63
CA GLY A 139 -5.41 8.15 -9.08
C GLY A 139 -5.96 9.56 -8.86
N THR A 140 -5.16 10.36 -8.18
CA THR A 140 -5.37 11.80 -7.99
C THR A 140 -4.24 12.54 -8.66
N LEU A 141 -4.59 13.39 -9.61
CA LEU A 141 -3.70 14.33 -10.28
C LEU A 141 -3.89 15.71 -9.67
N LEU A 142 -2.85 16.28 -9.10
CA LEU A 142 -2.83 17.67 -8.65
C LEU A 142 -2.02 18.49 -9.64
N VAL A 143 -2.65 19.55 -10.17
CA VAL A 143 -2.00 20.52 -11.08
C VAL A 143 -2.13 21.91 -10.48
N PRO A 144 -1.01 22.64 -10.31
CA PRO A 144 -1.08 24.00 -9.79
C PRO A 144 -1.95 24.91 -10.66
N PRO A 145 -2.93 25.64 -10.09
CA PRO A 145 -3.81 26.51 -10.86
C PRO A 145 -3.08 27.76 -11.40
N SER A 146 -1.93 28.06 -10.80
CA SER A 146 -1.05 29.17 -11.20
C SER A 146 0.40 28.80 -10.94
N ASN A 147 1.35 29.53 -11.54
CA ASN A 147 2.79 29.33 -11.36
C ASN A 147 3.29 27.89 -11.61
N ASN A 148 2.64 27.18 -12.52
CA ASN A 148 2.97 25.80 -12.85
C ASN A 148 4.37 25.71 -13.47
N LYS A 149 5.28 24.99 -12.80
CA LYS A 149 6.70 24.82 -13.18
C LYS A 149 6.90 23.75 -14.27
N LYS A 150 5.81 23.12 -14.74
CA LYS A 150 5.84 22.01 -15.69
C LYS A 150 6.75 20.85 -15.23
N LYS A 151 6.73 20.57 -13.95
CA LYS A 151 7.31 19.40 -13.32
C LYS A 151 6.15 18.54 -12.81
N LEU A 152 6.21 17.21 -13.01
CA LEU A 152 5.20 16.27 -12.55
C LEU A 152 5.86 15.10 -11.84
N VAL A 153 5.50 14.88 -10.58
CA VAL A 153 5.99 13.78 -9.75
C VAL A 153 4.98 12.65 -9.72
N ILE A 154 5.41 11.46 -10.11
CA ILE A 154 4.64 10.21 -10.00
C ILE A 154 5.11 9.49 -8.75
N PHE A 155 4.19 9.10 -7.86
CA PHE A 155 4.50 8.40 -6.63
C PHE A 155 4.40 6.89 -6.82
N VAL A 156 5.39 6.15 -6.29
CA VAL A 156 5.47 4.69 -6.34
C VAL A 156 5.60 4.14 -4.92
N HIS A 157 4.63 3.34 -4.52
CA HIS A 157 4.45 2.86 -3.15
C HIS A 157 5.51 1.86 -2.68
N GLY A 158 5.58 1.72 -1.36
CA GLY A 158 6.23 0.63 -0.68
C GLY A 158 5.54 -0.73 -0.86
N SER A 159 6.03 -1.76 -0.17
CA SER A 159 5.46 -3.11 -0.17
C SER A 159 4.07 -3.14 0.48
N GLY A 160 3.23 -4.08 0.02
CA GLY A 160 1.87 -4.27 0.53
C GLY A 160 0.79 -3.52 -0.27
N ALA A 161 -0.43 -3.60 0.24
CA ALA A 161 -1.60 -2.97 -0.37
C ALA A 161 -1.77 -1.54 0.19
N HIS A 162 -1.62 -0.54 -0.67
CA HIS A 162 -1.67 0.88 -0.28
C HIS A 162 -2.65 1.67 -1.14
N ASP A 163 -3.40 2.56 -0.48
CA ASP A 163 -4.14 3.61 -1.16
C ASP A 163 -3.16 4.66 -1.76
N ARG A 164 -3.66 5.55 -2.57
CA ARG A 164 -2.89 6.62 -3.24
C ARG A 164 -2.13 7.56 -2.30
N ASN A 165 -2.47 7.57 -1.02
CA ASN A 165 -1.82 8.40 -0.02
C ASN A 165 -0.71 7.67 0.74
N GLU A 166 -0.57 6.35 0.51
CA GLU A 166 0.26 5.44 1.31
C GLU A 166 -0.10 5.55 2.79
N THR A 167 -1.41 5.41 3.08
CA THR A 167 -1.95 5.59 4.43
C THR A 167 -1.44 4.49 5.36
N ILE A 168 -0.74 4.89 6.42
CA ILE A 168 -0.25 4.01 7.49
C ILE A 168 -0.69 4.61 8.83
N GLY A 169 -1.65 3.97 9.49
CA GLY A 169 -2.34 4.56 10.62
C GLY A 169 -3.07 5.85 10.23
N GLU A 170 -2.81 6.96 10.93
CA GLU A 170 -3.34 8.28 10.57
C GLU A 170 -2.45 9.06 9.61
N ASN A 171 -1.28 8.53 9.26
CA ASN A 171 -0.27 9.20 8.45
C ASN A 171 -0.50 8.97 6.95
N LYS A 172 -0.33 10.01 6.16
CA LYS A 172 -0.55 10.01 4.70
C LYS A 172 0.64 10.67 3.99
N PRO A 173 1.83 10.05 4.00
CA PRO A 173 3.06 10.69 3.53
C PRO A 173 2.98 11.16 2.08
N PHE A 174 2.39 10.40 1.18
CA PHE A 174 2.26 10.83 -0.22
C PHE A 174 1.32 12.02 -0.40
N LYS A 175 0.25 12.11 0.41
CA LYS A 175 -0.63 13.28 0.41
C LYS A 175 0.12 14.52 0.89
N ASP A 176 0.85 14.42 1.99
CA ASP A 176 1.61 15.54 2.56
C ASP A 176 2.65 16.09 1.56
N ILE A 177 3.41 15.18 0.92
CA ILE A 177 4.38 15.58 -0.10
C ILE A 177 3.68 16.22 -1.30
N ALA A 178 2.60 15.63 -1.81
CA ALA A 178 1.90 16.13 -2.98
C ALA A 178 1.28 17.53 -2.77
N GLU A 179 0.70 17.77 -1.59
CA GLU A 179 0.15 19.08 -1.22
C GLU A 179 1.25 20.16 -1.09
N TYR A 180 2.39 19.79 -0.52
CA TYR A 180 3.54 20.67 -0.46
C TYR A 180 4.09 21.01 -1.86
N LEU A 181 4.23 20.03 -2.73
CA LEU A 181 4.66 20.20 -4.12
C LEU A 181 3.69 21.09 -4.90
N LEU A 182 2.38 20.89 -4.74
CA LEU A 182 1.34 21.72 -5.36
C LEU A 182 1.50 23.20 -5.01
N ASN A 183 1.72 23.51 -3.72
CA ASN A 183 1.93 24.85 -3.22
C ASN A 183 3.23 25.48 -3.76
N ASN A 184 4.17 24.65 -4.25
CA ASN A 184 5.42 25.10 -4.87
C ASN A 184 5.39 25.06 -6.41
N GLY A 185 4.21 24.93 -7.02
CA GLY A 185 4.04 24.98 -8.47
C GLY A 185 4.39 23.67 -9.20
N ILE A 186 4.45 22.55 -8.50
CA ILE A 186 4.82 21.24 -9.02
C ILE A 186 3.58 20.34 -9.03
N SER A 187 3.30 19.73 -10.17
CA SER A 187 2.20 18.76 -10.34
C SER A 187 2.57 17.42 -9.75
N SER A 188 1.56 16.62 -9.37
CA SER A 188 1.78 15.29 -8.85
C SER A 188 0.66 14.31 -9.21
N TYR A 189 1.02 13.05 -9.41
CA TYR A 189 0.09 11.96 -9.62
C TYR A 189 0.35 10.84 -8.60
N ARG A 190 -0.69 10.46 -7.87
CA ARG A 190 -0.73 9.38 -6.89
C ARG A 190 -1.86 8.44 -7.26
N TYR A 191 -1.65 7.15 -7.21
CA TYR A 191 -2.65 6.14 -7.57
C TYR A 191 -2.81 5.08 -6.50
N ASP A 192 -3.96 4.44 -6.45
CA ASP A 192 -4.19 3.29 -5.58
C ASP A 192 -3.41 2.10 -6.15
N LYS A 193 -2.57 1.46 -5.32
CA LYS A 193 -1.75 0.34 -5.74
C LYS A 193 -2.62 -0.82 -6.21
N ARG A 194 -2.18 -1.57 -7.21
CA ARG A 194 -2.89 -2.72 -7.78
C ARG A 194 -3.32 -3.72 -6.71
N THR A 195 -2.43 -4.06 -5.79
CA THR A 195 -2.70 -4.99 -4.69
C THR A 195 -3.75 -4.47 -3.69
N TYR A 196 -4.01 -3.16 -3.70
CA TYR A 196 -5.07 -2.54 -2.90
C TYR A 196 -6.43 -2.55 -3.63
N SER A 197 -6.45 -2.14 -4.90
CA SER A 197 -7.70 -1.97 -5.65
C SER A 197 -8.18 -3.25 -6.33
N TYR A 198 -7.25 -4.14 -6.69
CA TYR A 198 -7.51 -5.36 -7.47
C TYR A 198 -6.70 -6.54 -6.91
N PRO A 199 -6.87 -6.90 -5.63
CA PRO A 199 -6.09 -7.98 -5.00
C PRO A 199 -6.26 -9.32 -5.74
N GLU A 200 -7.40 -9.55 -6.38
CA GLU A 200 -7.71 -10.74 -7.18
C GLU A 200 -6.89 -10.83 -8.48
N ALA A 201 -6.34 -9.72 -8.97
CA ALA A 201 -5.47 -9.72 -10.14
C ALA A 201 -4.04 -10.16 -9.80
N PHE A 202 -3.72 -10.28 -8.50
CA PHE A 202 -2.42 -10.73 -8.01
C PHE A 202 -2.49 -12.21 -7.61
N ASN A 203 -1.71 -13.05 -8.27
CA ASN A 203 -1.75 -14.49 -8.11
C ASN A 203 -0.34 -15.10 -7.92
N GLU A 204 -0.25 -16.40 -7.80
CA GLU A 204 1.01 -17.14 -7.56
C GLU A 204 2.11 -16.92 -8.61
N LYS A 205 1.76 -16.44 -9.81
CA LYS A 205 2.72 -16.13 -10.89
C LYS A 205 3.13 -14.68 -10.89
N SER A 206 2.42 -13.83 -10.16
CA SER A 206 2.70 -12.41 -10.07
C SER A 206 3.99 -12.18 -9.29
N THR A 207 4.73 -11.19 -9.74
CA THR A 207 6.00 -10.75 -9.17
C THR A 207 5.93 -9.27 -8.79
N VAL A 208 7.02 -8.69 -8.39
CA VAL A 208 7.12 -7.25 -8.17
C VAL A 208 6.97 -6.44 -9.48
N GLU A 209 7.10 -7.11 -10.65
CA GLU A 209 6.78 -6.48 -11.95
C GLU A 209 5.31 -6.05 -12.00
N GLU A 210 4.40 -6.99 -11.72
CA GLU A 210 2.97 -6.72 -11.71
C GLU A 210 2.57 -5.89 -10.49
N GLU A 211 3.17 -6.16 -9.33
CA GLU A 211 2.81 -5.46 -8.10
C GLU A 211 3.09 -3.95 -8.17
N THR A 212 4.25 -3.56 -8.75
CA THR A 212 4.77 -2.20 -8.57
C THR A 212 5.36 -1.60 -9.85
N ILE A 213 6.16 -2.37 -10.61
CA ILE A 213 6.98 -1.81 -11.70
C ILE A 213 6.11 -1.41 -12.88
N ASN A 214 5.21 -2.30 -13.35
CA ASN A 214 4.39 -2.05 -14.53
C ASN A 214 3.48 -0.82 -14.35
N ASP A 215 2.89 -0.66 -13.19
CA ASP A 215 2.00 0.47 -12.89
C ASP A 215 2.76 1.80 -12.94
N ALA A 216 3.96 1.85 -12.33
CA ALA A 216 4.81 3.03 -12.39
C ALA A 216 5.26 3.38 -13.82
N VAL A 217 5.64 2.36 -14.61
CA VAL A 217 6.04 2.50 -16.02
C VAL A 217 4.87 3.01 -16.86
N ASN A 218 3.68 2.40 -16.72
CA ASN A 218 2.49 2.78 -17.49
C ASN A 218 2.03 4.20 -17.13
N ALA A 219 2.08 4.59 -15.86
CA ALA A 219 1.80 5.96 -15.44
C ALA A 219 2.80 6.95 -16.06
N ALA A 220 4.11 6.65 -16.05
CA ALA A 220 5.11 7.50 -16.66
C ALA A 220 4.92 7.62 -18.18
N GLN A 221 4.62 6.52 -18.88
CA GLN A 221 4.35 6.52 -20.30
C GLN A 221 3.09 7.31 -20.67
N TYR A 222 2.03 7.22 -19.86
CA TYR A 222 0.83 8.02 -20.03
C TYR A 222 1.16 9.52 -20.08
N PHE A 223 1.87 10.04 -19.09
CA PHE A 223 2.21 11.46 -19.03
C PHE A 223 3.21 11.88 -20.13
N LYS A 224 4.13 11.02 -20.52
CA LYS A 224 5.09 11.29 -21.62
C LYS A 224 4.41 11.39 -22.99
N ASN A 225 3.37 10.58 -23.21
CA ASN A 225 2.71 10.46 -24.51
C ASN A 225 1.46 11.33 -24.65
N ASN A 226 0.94 11.89 -23.56
CA ASN A 226 -0.24 12.74 -23.58
C ASN A 226 0.13 14.19 -23.92
N ALA A 227 -0.54 14.76 -24.92
CA ALA A 227 -0.29 16.11 -25.43
C ALA A 227 -0.48 17.20 -24.35
N ASP A 228 -1.37 17.01 -23.39
CA ASP A 228 -1.65 17.96 -22.31
C ASP A 228 -0.43 18.18 -21.39
N TYR A 229 0.47 17.20 -21.35
CA TYR A 229 1.70 17.27 -20.53
C TYR A 229 2.96 17.50 -21.37
N LYS A 230 2.79 17.91 -22.63
CA LYS A 230 3.94 18.26 -23.48
C LYS A 230 4.80 19.35 -22.83
N GLY A 231 6.08 19.07 -22.71
CA GLY A 231 7.05 19.98 -22.07
C GLY A 231 7.09 19.89 -20.54
N TYR A 232 6.39 18.94 -19.94
CA TYR A 232 6.61 18.60 -18.53
C TYR A 232 7.85 17.72 -18.38
N GLU A 233 8.62 18.01 -17.36
CA GLU A 233 9.61 17.06 -16.84
C GLU A 233 8.91 16.09 -15.90
N ILE A 234 9.02 14.80 -16.20
CA ILE A 234 8.46 13.74 -15.38
C ILE A 234 9.50 13.25 -14.40
N ILE A 235 9.13 13.17 -13.13
CA ILE A 235 9.95 12.69 -12.03
C ILE A 235 9.25 11.49 -11.40
N ILE A 236 9.98 10.45 -11.03
CA ILE A 236 9.43 9.34 -10.25
C ILE A 236 10.01 9.39 -8.84
N LEU A 237 9.13 9.40 -7.84
CA LEU A 237 9.45 9.25 -6.43
C LEU A 237 8.98 7.89 -5.97
N GLY A 238 9.91 7.01 -5.58
CA GLY A 238 9.61 5.73 -4.98
C GLY A 238 9.91 5.72 -3.50
N HIS A 239 8.99 5.15 -2.71
CA HIS A 239 9.18 4.91 -1.30
C HIS A 239 9.43 3.43 -1.03
N SER A 240 10.37 3.11 -0.14
CA SER A 240 10.61 1.74 0.30
C SER A 240 10.80 0.76 -0.88
N GLN A 241 9.90 -0.21 -1.10
CA GLN A 241 9.91 -1.10 -2.27
C GLN A 241 9.90 -0.33 -3.59
N GLY A 242 9.14 0.77 -3.71
CA GLY A 242 9.13 1.60 -4.91
C GLY A 242 10.49 2.20 -5.23
N ALA A 243 11.27 2.56 -4.20
CA ALA A 243 12.66 2.98 -4.35
C ALA A 243 13.60 1.78 -4.63
N TYR A 244 13.37 0.64 -4.00
CA TYR A 244 14.14 -0.59 -4.24
C TYR A 244 14.09 -1.02 -5.71
N VAL A 245 12.90 -1.00 -6.32
CA VAL A 245 12.72 -1.40 -7.72
C VAL A 245 12.90 -0.27 -8.72
N MET A 246 13.21 0.94 -8.26
CA MET A 246 13.39 2.12 -9.13
C MET A 246 14.37 1.89 -10.30
N PRO A 247 15.49 1.17 -10.16
CA PRO A 247 16.36 0.85 -11.30
C PRO A 247 15.63 0.09 -12.42
N LYS A 248 14.72 -0.83 -12.09
CA LYS A 248 13.91 -1.53 -13.10
C LYS A 248 12.85 -0.63 -13.73
N ILE A 249 12.26 0.26 -12.94
CA ILE A 249 11.36 1.29 -13.48
C ILE A 249 12.12 2.19 -14.45
N ALA A 250 13.32 2.63 -14.07
CA ALA A 250 14.15 3.50 -14.90
C ALA A 250 14.62 2.86 -16.21
N GLU A 251 14.86 1.54 -16.21
CA GLU A 251 15.18 0.78 -17.42
C GLU A 251 14.04 0.86 -18.46
N LYS A 252 12.78 0.79 -18.00
CA LYS A 252 11.58 0.72 -18.84
C LYS A 252 10.95 2.10 -19.10
N ALA A 253 11.02 3.02 -18.13
CA ALA A 253 10.45 4.35 -18.20
C ALA A 253 11.51 5.40 -17.88
N GLN A 254 12.30 5.77 -18.90
CA GLN A 254 13.27 6.85 -18.78
C GLN A 254 12.55 8.19 -18.56
N VAL A 255 12.79 8.80 -17.41
CA VAL A 255 12.22 10.10 -17.02
C VAL A 255 13.33 11.07 -16.61
N SER A 256 12.98 12.32 -16.31
CA SER A 256 13.94 13.40 -16.08
C SER A 256 14.74 13.23 -14.80
N LYS A 257 14.13 12.70 -13.72
CA LYS A 257 14.77 12.53 -12.40
C LYS A 257 14.13 11.39 -11.62
N TYR A 258 14.90 10.85 -10.66
CA TYR A 258 14.44 9.80 -9.77
C TYR A 258 14.71 10.15 -8.31
N VAL A 259 13.73 9.87 -7.44
CA VAL A 259 13.83 10.06 -5.98
C VAL A 259 13.67 8.72 -5.29
N PHE A 260 14.67 8.35 -4.52
CA PHE A 260 14.73 7.13 -3.70
C PHE A 260 14.49 7.52 -2.24
N MET A 261 13.30 7.30 -1.76
CA MET A 261 12.88 7.60 -0.39
C MET A 261 12.87 6.30 0.42
N ALA A 262 13.77 6.15 1.40
CA ALA A 262 13.91 4.98 2.26
C ALA A 262 14.00 3.63 1.51
N GLY A 263 14.73 3.59 0.39
CA GLY A 263 14.87 2.39 -0.44
C GLY A 263 15.95 1.45 0.05
N ASN A 264 15.64 0.16 0.19
CA ASN A 264 16.65 -0.83 0.56
C ASN A 264 17.66 -1.09 -0.58
N ALA A 265 18.91 -1.24 -0.17
CA ALA A 265 20.02 -1.61 -1.05
C ALA A 265 20.38 -3.10 -0.93
N ARG A 266 19.98 -3.73 0.17
CA ARG A 266 20.17 -5.17 0.41
C ARG A 266 18.98 -5.97 -0.12
N PRO A 267 19.17 -7.28 -0.37
CA PRO A 267 18.06 -8.18 -0.67
C PRO A 267 16.98 -8.13 0.42
N LEU A 268 15.71 -8.18 0.01
CA LEU A 268 14.57 -8.06 0.92
C LEU A 268 14.61 -9.12 2.04
N GLN A 269 14.97 -10.36 1.72
CA GLN A 269 15.03 -11.45 2.71
C GLN A 269 16.02 -11.18 3.85
N ASP A 270 17.11 -10.45 3.57
CA ASP A 270 18.09 -10.10 4.61
C ASP A 270 17.54 -9.02 5.56
N LEU A 271 16.78 -8.08 4.99
CA LEU A 271 16.09 -7.06 5.80
C LEU A 271 15.04 -7.67 6.71
N LEU A 272 14.29 -8.66 6.22
CA LEU A 272 13.24 -9.32 7.02
C LEU A 272 13.81 -9.95 8.28
N VAL A 273 14.95 -10.65 8.17
CA VAL A 273 15.61 -11.23 9.35
C VAL A 273 16.02 -10.13 10.34
N GLU A 274 16.64 -9.05 9.86
CA GLU A 274 17.06 -7.92 10.70
C GLU A 274 15.86 -7.23 11.36
N GLN A 275 14.76 -7.03 10.65
CA GLN A 275 13.54 -6.44 11.18
C GLN A 275 12.90 -7.31 12.27
N TYR A 276 12.79 -8.62 12.06
CA TYR A 276 12.23 -9.54 13.04
C TYR A 276 13.10 -9.63 14.31
N ASP A 277 14.43 -9.71 14.15
CA ASP A 277 15.37 -9.68 15.29
C ASP A 277 15.23 -8.36 16.07
N TYR A 278 15.13 -7.24 15.35
CA TYR A 278 14.96 -5.92 15.98
C TYR A 278 13.63 -5.81 16.73
N LEU A 279 12.51 -6.16 16.10
CA LEU A 279 11.19 -6.10 16.71
C LEU A 279 11.07 -7.02 17.93
N HIS A 280 11.65 -8.22 17.86
CA HIS A 280 11.77 -9.12 19.02
C HIS A 280 12.52 -8.46 20.18
N SER A 281 13.62 -7.78 19.88
CA SER A 281 14.41 -7.06 20.89
C SER A 281 13.66 -5.89 21.52
N LEU A 282 12.64 -5.34 20.86
CA LEU A 282 11.79 -4.28 21.36
C LEU A 282 10.69 -4.82 22.28
N ASP A 283 10.03 -5.89 21.85
CA ASP A 283 8.90 -6.49 22.56
C ASP A 283 8.73 -7.96 22.15
N SER A 284 9.31 -8.85 22.92
CA SER A 284 9.25 -10.30 22.69
C SER A 284 7.84 -10.89 22.86
N SER A 285 6.91 -10.16 23.49
CA SER A 285 5.52 -10.59 23.61
C SER A 285 4.72 -10.37 22.32
N LYS A 286 5.10 -9.34 21.52
CA LYS A 286 4.50 -9.04 20.23
C LYS A 286 5.17 -9.81 19.08
N VAL A 287 6.48 -9.99 19.15
CA VAL A 287 7.24 -10.78 18.18
C VAL A 287 7.98 -11.88 18.95
N PRO A 288 7.38 -13.05 19.14
CA PRO A 288 7.97 -14.13 19.92
C PRO A 288 9.16 -14.76 19.19
N ALA A 289 10.03 -15.46 19.97
CA ALA A 289 11.24 -16.10 19.43
C ALA A 289 10.91 -17.11 18.30
N GLU A 290 9.77 -17.77 18.39
CA GLU A 290 9.28 -18.72 17.36
C GLU A 290 9.07 -18.02 16.02
N ALA A 291 8.51 -16.80 16.00
CA ALA A 291 8.33 -16.02 14.77
C ALA A 291 9.68 -15.64 14.16
N VAL A 292 10.66 -15.29 14.99
CA VAL A 292 12.04 -15.02 14.55
C VAL A 292 12.69 -16.26 13.96
N GLN A 293 12.52 -17.43 14.59
CA GLN A 293 13.07 -18.69 14.07
C GLN A 293 12.39 -19.09 12.77
N GLU A 294 11.07 -18.89 12.65
CA GLU A 294 10.34 -19.23 11.44
C GLU A 294 10.80 -18.38 10.24
N ILE A 295 10.91 -17.05 10.39
CA ILE A 295 11.42 -16.21 9.29
C ILE A 295 12.86 -16.60 8.90
N LYS A 296 13.73 -16.91 9.87
CA LYS A 296 15.10 -17.37 9.60
C LYS A 296 15.11 -18.70 8.84
N LYS A 297 14.24 -19.64 9.20
CA LYS A 297 14.09 -20.94 8.51
C LYS A 297 13.59 -20.73 7.07
N GLN A 298 12.57 -19.90 6.86
CA GLN A 298 12.04 -19.58 5.53
C GLN A 298 13.10 -18.91 4.65
N VAL A 299 13.88 -17.97 5.19
CA VAL A 299 14.99 -17.32 4.47
C VAL A 299 16.10 -18.32 4.16
N ALA A 300 16.43 -19.21 5.09
CA ALA A 300 17.43 -20.28 4.84
C ALA A 300 16.97 -21.23 3.74
N TYR A 301 15.69 -21.65 3.75
CA TYR A 301 15.08 -22.44 2.68
C TYR A 301 15.12 -21.71 1.34
N LEU A 302 14.69 -20.45 1.29
CA LEU A 302 14.75 -19.59 0.10
C LEU A 302 16.16 -19.53 -0.50
N ASN A 303 17.18 -19.48 0.35
CA ASN A 303 18.58 -19.37 -0.10
C ASN A 303 19.24 -20.73 -0.38
N SER A 304 18.58 -21.83 -0.10
CA SER A 304 19.09 -23.19 -0.35
C SER A 304 18.93 -23.64 -1.81
N SER A 305 19.56 -24.76 -2.16
CA SER A 305 19.36 -25.42 -3.45
C SER A 305 18.00 -26.14 -3.55
N GLN A 306 17.24 -26.26 -2.47
CA GLN A 306 15.91 -26.86 -2.43
C GLN A 306 14.82 -25.90 -2.94
N PHE A 307 15.07 -24.59 -2.91
CA PHE A 307 14.14 -23.60 -3.44
C PHE A 307 13.96 -23.76 -4.96
N THR A 308 12.72 -23.92 -5.39
CA THR A 308 12.31 -24.02 -6.80
C THR A 308 11.04 -23.21 -7.04
N LEU A 309 10.63 -23.05 -8.30
CA LEU A 309 9.35 -22.41 -8.64
C LEU A 309 8.12 -23.19 -8.15
N SER A 310 8.28 -24.45 -7.73
CA SER A 310 7.22 -25.26 -7.13
C SER A 310 7.22 -25.21 -5.60
N SER A 311 8.10 -24.43 -4.98
CA SER A 311 8.14 -24.25 -3.53
C SER A 311 6.84 -23.60 -3.04
N PRO A 312 6.18 -24.19 -2.01
CA PRO A 312 4.91 -23.65 -1.52
C PRO A 312 5.12 -22.31 -0.83
N ALA A 313 4.20 -21.36 -1.05
CA ALA A 313 4.26 -20.02 -0.45
C ALA A 313 4.30 -20.04 1.10
N SER A 314 3.72 -21.07 1.73
CA SER A 314 3.75 -21.26 3.19
C SER A 314 5.15 -21.51 3.75
N GLU A 315 6.10 -21.98 2.93
CA GLU A 315 7.50 -22.19 3.32
C GLU A 315 8.40 -21.00 2.97
N LEU A 316 7.83 -19.97 2.35
CA LEU A 316 8.56 -18.79 1.89
C LEU A 316 8.26 -17.57 2.76
N PRO A 317 9.20 -16.62 2.88
CA PRO A 317 8.99 -15.44 3.70
C PRO A 317 7.72 -14.68 3.28
N LEU A 318 6.98 -14.15 4.27
CA LEU A 318 5.76 -13.38 4.09
C LEU A 318 4.62 -14.09 3.32
N GLY A 319 4.71 -15.40 3.10
CA GLY A 319 3.76 -16.15 2.30
C GLY A 319 3.72 -15.74 0.81
N GLN A 320 4.75 -15.08 0.32
CA GLN A 320 4.86 -14.69 -1.09
C GLN A 320 5.20 -15.88 -1.98
N SER A 321 4.79 -15.82 -3.25
CA SER A 321 4.97 -16.91 -4.20
C SER A 321 6.46 -17.18 -4.51
N ALA A 322 6.73 -18.39 -4.99
CA ALA A 322 8.06 -18.76 -5.45
C ALA A 322 8.52 -17.89 -6.66
N ALA A 323 7.59 -17.50 -7.54
CA ALA A 323 7.88 -16.61 -8.66
C ALA A 323 8.34 -15.23 -8.16
N TYR A 324 7.65 -14.68 -7.17
CA TYR A 324 8.01 -13.40 -6.54
C TYR A 324 9.42 -13.43 -5.97
N TRP A 325 9.74 -14.44 -5.16
CA TRP A 325 11.06 -14.57 -4.55
C TRP A 325 12.18 -14.88 -5.56
N LYS A 326 11.88 -15.68 -6.59
CA LYS A 326 12.84 -15.91 -7.67
C LYS A 326 13.22 -14.60 -8.35
N TYR A 327 12.24 -13.76 -8.69
CA TYR A 327 12.48 -12.46 -9.29
C TYR A 327 13.40 -11.59 -8.41
N LEU A 328 13.10 -11.48 -7.11
CA LEU A 328 13.90 -10.67 -6.19
C LEU A 328 15.31 -11.22 -5.96
N LYS A 329 15.50 -12.53 -5.98
CA LYS A 329 16.85 -13.15 -5.88
C LYS A 329 17.72 -12.88 -7.10
N GLU A 330 17.13 -12.77 -8.27
CA GLU A 330 17.84 -12.50 -9.53
C GLU A 330 18.08 -11.00 -9.74
N TYR A 331 17.40 -10.15 -9.00
CA TYR A 331 17.51 -8.70 -9.08
C TYR A 331 18.71 -8.17 -8.29
N ASN A 332 19.60 -7.43 -8.97
CA ASN A 332 20.73 -6.76 -8.34
C ASN A 332 20.62 -5.24 -8.49
N GLN A 333 19.93 -4.63 -7.56
CA GLN A 333 19.62 -3.19 -7.54
C GLN A 333 20.88 -2.31 -7.55
N LEU A 334 21.96 -2.73 -6.86
CA LEU A 334 23.21 -1.96 -6.80
C LEU A 334 23.98 -1.95 -8.13
N ASN A 335 23.80 -2.98 -8.96
CA ASN A 335 24.35 -2.99 -10.31
C ASN A 335 23.45 -2.23 -11.30
N GLU A 336 22.13 -2.42 -11.17
CA GLU A 336 21.17 -1.79 -12.07
C GLU A 336 21.12 -0.26 -11.89
N VAL A 337 21.26 0.27 -10.67
CA VAL A 337 21.23 1.71 -10.39
C VAL A 337 22.34 2.47 -11.12
N LYS A 338 23.49 1.84 -11.36
CA LYS A 338 24.63 2.44 -12.09
C LYS A 338 24.33 2.74 -13.57
N LYS A 339 23.26 2.12 -14.10
CA LYS A 339 22.82 2.34 -15.48
C LYS A 339 21.97 3.61 -15.64
N ILE A 340 21.43 4.14 -14.55
CA ILE A 340 20.64 5.38 -14.55
C ILE A 340 21.57 6.55 -14.84
N LYS A 341 21.21 7.38 -15.82
CA LYS A 341 22.00 8.57 -16.22
C LYS A 341 21.34 9.89 -15.80
N ALA A 342 20.06 9.83 -15.46
CA ALA A 342 19.32 10.98 -14.97
C ALA A 342 19.71 11.31 -13.51
N PRO A 343 19.54 12.56 -13.05
CA PRO A 343 19.77 12.92 -11.66
C PRO A 343 18.95 12.06 -10.67
N MET A 344 19.60 11.68 -9.58
CA MET A 344 19.04 10.84 -8.53
C MET A 344 19.16 11.52 -7.17
N PHE A 345 18.09 11.43 -6.36
CA PHE A 345 18.09 11.90 -4.97
C PHE A 345 17.77 10.73 -4.03
N PHE A 346 18.70 10.40 -3.17
CA PHE A 346 18.57 9.38 -2.14
C PHE A 346 18.32 10.05 -0.79
N ALA A 347 17.15 9.84 -0.23
CA ALA A 347 16.75 10.34 1.07
C ALA A 347 16.54 9.19 2.05
N GLN A 348 17.08 9.31 3.26
CA GLN A 348 16.99 8.29 4.31
C GLN A 348 16.68 8.90 5.67
N GLY A 349 15.74 8.29 6.40
CA GLY A 349 15.51 8.58 7.80
C GLY A 349 16.52 7.85 8.69
N GLY A 350 17.18 8.57 9.62
CA GLY A 350 18.13 7.95 10.57
C GLY A 350 17.43 7.15 11.68
N ARG A 351 16.10 7.35 11.85
CA ARG A 351 15.25 6.57 12.78
C ARG A 351 14.47 5.46 12.08
N ASP A 352 14.81 5.17 10.84
CA ASP A 352 14.18 4.09 10.09
C ASP A 352 14.70 2.72 10.56
N TYR A 353 13.84 1.91 11.19
CA TYR A 353 14.20 0.56 11.62
C TYR A 353 13.91 -0.50 10.55
N GLN A 354 13.14 -0.15 9.52
CA GLN A 354 12.81 -1.08 8.43
C GLN A 354 13.91 -1.11 7.39
N VAL A 355 14.34 0.08 6.93
CA VAL A 355 15.46 0.27 6.02
C VAL A 355 16.47 1.17 6.70
N THR A 356 17.60 0.61 7.10
CA THR A 356 18.54 1.30 7.97
C THR A 356 19.59 2.11 7.19
N GLU A 357 20.38 2.90 7.90
CA GLU A 357 21.53 3.61 7.31
C GLU A 357 22.54 2.69 6.59
N LYS A 358 22.51 1.37 6.87
CA LYS A 358 23.32 0.41 6.12
C LYS A 358 22.97 0.43 4.64
N ASP A 359 21.67 0.45 4.31
CA ASP A 359 21.20 0.47 2.93
C ASP A 359 21.55 1.79 2.25
N PHE A 360 21.36 2.90 2.96
CA PHE A 360 21.76 4.22 2.46
C PHE A 360 23.25 4.29 2.13
N ASN A 361 24.11 3.75 2.98
CA ASN A 361 25.55 3.72 2.78
C ASN A 361 25.96 2.80 1.61
N LEU A 362 25.24 1.70 1.37
CA LEU A 362 25.46 0.82 0.21
C LEU A 362 25.10 1.53 -1.10
N TRP A 363 23.99 2.26 -1.16
CA TRP A 363 23.66 3.11 -2.32
C TRP A 363 24.77 4.16 -2.56
N LYS A 364 25.20 4.84 -1.50
CA LYS A 364 26.26 5.87 -1.57
C LYS A 364 27.58 5.28 -2.06
N GLU A 365 27.98 4.12 -1.58
CA GLU A 365 29.20 3.45 -2.03
C GLU A 365 29.09 2.99 -3.49
N ALA A 366 27.94 2.41 -3.89
CA ALA A 366 27.72 1.96 -5.27
C ALA A 366 27.82 3.11 -6.30
N LEU A 367 27.45 4.32 -5.89
CA LEU A 367 27.37 5.52 -6.73
C LEU A 367 28.41 6.60 -6.34
N LYS A 368 29.45 6.26 -5.60
CA LYS A 368 30.45 7.22 -5.09
C LYS A 368 31.14 8.08 -6.16
N ASN A 369 31.18 7.60 -7.38
CA ASN A 369 31.77 8.32 -8.53
C ASN A 369 30.69 8.96 -9.44
N ASP A 370 29.42 8.79 -9.12
CA ASP A 370 28.33 9.35 -9.91
C ASP A 370 27.95 10.74 -9.40
N LYS A 371 28.27 11.76 -10.21
CA LYS A 371 28.01 13.17 -9.87
C LYS A 371 26.53 13.56 -9.99
N THR A 372 25.69 12.70 -10.56
CA THR A 372 24.24 12.92 -10.68
C THR A 372 23.47 12.44 -9.45
N ALA A 373 24.10 11.64 -8.59
CA ALA A 373 23.51 11.13 -7.36
C ALA A 373 23.74 12.08 -6.18
N THR A 374 22.65 12.47 -5.53
CA THR A 374 22.64 13.29 -4.31
C THR A 374 22.14 12.46 -3.14
N PHE A 375 22.80 12.54 -2.00
CA PHE A 375 22.48 11.76 -0.81
C PHE A 375 22.19 12.66 0.38
N LYS A 376 21.08 12.44 1.10
CA LYS A 376 20.75 13.17 2.31
C LYS A 376 20.15 12.26 3.39
N LEU A 377 20.80 12.24 4.56
CA LEU A 377 20.34 11.57 5.76
C LEU A 377 19.62 12.58 6.66
N TYR A 378 18.48 12.17 7.20
CA TYR A 378 17.66 12.94 8.14
C TYR A 378 17.63 12.21 9.48
N PRO A 379 18.50 12.56 10.44
CA PRO A 379 18.76 11.75 11.64
C PRO A 379 17.54 11.47 12.52
N THR A 380 16.56 12.38 12.52
CA THR A 380 15.38 12.31 13.39
C THR A 380 14.14 11.70 12.71
N LEU A 381 14.22 11.38 11.41
CA LEU A 381 13.06 10.94 10.66
C LEU A 381 12.92 9.42 10.64
N SER A 382 11.68 8.97 10.74
CA SER A 382 11.27 7.56 10.60
C SER A 382 11.24 7.13 9.13
N HIS A 383 10.80 5.90 8.86
CA HIS A 383 10.55 5.37 7.52
C HIS A 383 9.57 6.22 6.69
N LEU A 384 8.58 6.87 7.35
CA LEU A 384 7.60 7.74 6.72
C LEU A 384 8.07 9.19 6.59
N PHE A 385 9.32 9.50 6.91
CA PHE A 385 9.88 10.86 6.94
C PHE A 385 9.15 11.80 7.90
N ILE A 386 8.61 11.25 8.97
CA ILE A 386 8.00 11.96 10.09
C ILE A 386 8.99 11.96 11.24
N ALA A 387 9.17 13.13 11.88
CA ALA A 387 10.08 13.25 13.00
C ALA A 387 9.60 12.44 14.21
N GLY A 388 10.52 11.77 14.85
CA GLY A 388 10.27 10.98 16.05
C GLY A 388 11.33 11.15 17.11
N SER A 389 11.14 10.53 18.28
CA SER A 389 12.06 10.56 19.41
C SER A 389 12.20 9.18 20.05
N GLY A 390 13.23 8.98 20.85
CA GLY A 390 13.51 7.72 21.53
C GLY A 390 13.94 6.59 20.57
N LYS A 391 13.72 5.34 20.96
CA LYS A 391 14.09 4.17 20.17
C LYS A 391 13.09 3.99 19.02
N PRO A 392 13.52 3.86 17.75
CA PRO A 392 12.63 3.64 16.61
C PRO A 392 11.75 2.41 16.82
N SER A 393 10.46 2.48 16.48
CA SER A 393 9.55 1.37 16.71
C SER A 393 8.26 1.52 15.87
N PRO A 394 7.40 0.49 15.79
CA PRO A 394 6.08 0.59 15.16
C PRO A 394 5.19 1.72 15.71
N LYS A 395 5.44 2.18 16.94
CA LYS A 395 4.73 3.32 17.56
C LYS A 395 4.94 4.64 16.78
N ASP A 396 6.05 4.76 16.04
CA ASP A 396 6.29 5.91 15.17
C ASP A 396 5.20 6.05 14.08
N TYR A 397 4.49 4.95 13.74
CA TYR A 397 3.41 4.95 12.75
C TYR A 397 2.02 5.16 13.37
N GLU A 398 1.87 4.85 14.66
CA GLU A 398 0.62 5.06 15.40
C GLU A 398 0.40 6.53 15.76
N THR A 399 1.49 7.30 15.84
CA THR A 399 1.44 8.73 16.15
C THR A 399 1.19 9.54 14.89
N LYS A 400 0.13 10.33 14.90
CA LYS A 400 -0.17 11.25 13.80
C LYS A 400 0.92 12.32 13.68
N GLY A 401 1.45 12.45 12.48
CA GLY A 401 2.49 13.42 12.16
C GLY A 401 2.33 13.99 10.76
N LYS A 402 3.31 14.76 10.36
CA LYS A 402 3.45 15.31 9.00
C LYS A 402 4.85 15.02 8.50
N VAL A 403 4.97 14.84 7.19
CA VAL A 403 6.28 14.72 6.54
C VAL A 403 7.10 15.97 6.83
N ASP A 404 8.36 15.76 7.20
CA ASP A 404 9.27 16.81 7.68
C ASP A 404 9.50 17.92 6.65
N GLU A 405 9.44 19.14 7.11
CA GLU A 405 9.55 20.33 6.26
C GLU A 405 10.93 20.47 5.60
N GLN A 406 12.01 20.07 6.28
CA GLN A 406 13.34 20.14 5.69
C GLN A 406 13.52 19.13 4.56
N PHE A 407 12.99 17.90 4.71
CA PHE A 407 12.93 16.95 3.61
C PHE A 407 12.11 17.49 2.43
N LEU A 408 10.94 18.07 2.68
CA LEU A 408 10.09 18.65 1.65
C LEU A 408 10.78 19.79 0.88
N LYS A 409 11.52 20.66 1.57
CA LYS A 409 12.34 21.73 0.97
C LYS A 409 13.45 21.17 0.07
N ASP A 410 14.18 20.17 0.55
CA ASP A 410 15.28 19.55 -0.18
C ASP A 410 14.77 18.80 -1.42
N LEU A 411 13.68 18.05 -1.29
CA LEU A 411 12.99 17.38 -2.38
C LEU A 411 12.57 18.40 -3.46
N THR A 412 11.90 19.47 -3.04
CA THR A 412 11.46 20.52 -3.96
C THR A 412 12.63 21.17 -4.68
N GLN A 413 13.71 21.47 -3.97
CA GLN A 413 14.93 22.04 -4.55
C GLN A 413 15.56 21.09 -5.58
N PHE A 414 15.59 19.80 -5.29
CA PHE A 414 16.10 18.79 -6.24
C PHE A 414 15.22 18.73 -7.50
N ILE A 415 13.90 18.76 -7.36
CA ILE A 415 12.95 18.70 -8.48
C ILE A 415 13.10 19.93 -9.38
N LEU A 416 13.28 21.11 -8.79
CA LEU A 416 13.33 22.38 -9.52
C LEU A 416 14.67 22.67 -10.22
N LYS A 417 15.77 22.10 -9.77
CA LYS A 417 17.07 22.14 -10.49
C LYS A 417 16.98 21.40 -11.82
#